data_1ad128e222fb7505a52feeaa609c8a66
#
_entry.id   1ad128e222fb7505a52feeaa609c8a66
#
_cell.length_a   1.000
_cell.length_b   1.000
_cell.length_c   1.000
_cell.angle_alpha   90.00
_cell.angle_beta   90.00
_cell.angle_gamma   90.00
#
_symmetry.space_group_name_H-M   'P 1'
#
loop_
_entity.id
_entity.type
_entity.pdbx_description
1 polymer ?
#
loop_
_entity_poly.entity_id
_entity_poly.type
_entity_poly.pdbx_seq_one_letter_code
_entity_poly.pdbx_strand_id
1 'polypeptide(L)'
;MELSLFPRDLFAELDRLQRQVQRAFEFSPSIRGFARGGFPALNVASTPQSVEIYGFAPGLEPKSIEVQLERGVLSIAGERKPALPGERERATVHVNERFAGRFHRVITLSDDLDPNEVRAAYREGVLHISIKRLESAQPRRINVN
;
A
#
# COMPACT_ATOMS: atom_id res chain seq x y z
N MET A 1 -40.00 28.27 24.01
CA MET A 1 -38.63 28.68 23.59
C MET A 1 -37.71 27.50 23.81
N GLU A 2 -37.50 26.73 22.79
CA GLU A 2 -36.48 25.71 22.85
C GLU A 2 -35.15 26.34 22.46
N LEU A 3 -34.30 26.50 23.42
CA LEU A 3 -32.90 26.81 23.21
C LEU A 3 -32.17 25.53 22.71
N SER A 4 -32.30 25.26 21.43
CA SER A 4 -31.42 24.32 20.75
C SER A 4 -30.04 24.98 20.63
N LEU A 5 -29.23 24.83 21.68
CA LEU A 5 -27.92 25.44 21.80
C LEU A 5 -26.83 24.78 20.94
N PHE A 6 -27.16 23.72 20.20
CA PHE A 6 -26.21 23.03 19.32
C PHE A 6 -26.85 22.77 17.97
N PRO A 7 -26.30 23.33 16.88
CA PRO A 7 -26.73 22.98 15.55
C PRO A 7 -26.47 21.49 15.29
N ARG A 8 -27.41 20.82 14.67
CA ARG A 8 -27.32 19.40 14.30
C ARG A 8 -26.08 19.09 13.47
N ASP A 9 -25.51 20.08 12.81
CA ASP A 9 -24.32 19.98 11.99
C ASP A 9 -23.03 19.80 12.81
N LEU A 10 -23.01 20.21 14.07
CA LEU A 10 -21.84 20.06 14.95
C LEU A 10 -21.51 18.58 15.22
N PHE A 11 -22.53 17.75 15.41
CA PHE A 11 -22.34 16.30 15.61
C PHE A 11 -21.85 15.61 14.35
N ALA A 12 -22.29 16.05 13.17
CA ALA A 12 -21.82 15.53 11.89
C ALA A 12 -20.35 15.91 11.63
N GLU A 13 -19.92 17.10 12.04
CA GLU A 13 -18.51 17.51 11.96
C GLU A 13 -17.62 16.76 12.94
N LEU A 14 -18.08 16.55 14.16
CA LEU A 14 -17.36 15.73 15.15
C LEU A 14 -17.20 14.28 14.70
N ASP A 15 -18.21 13.70 14.09
CA ASP A 15 -18.15 12.36 13.50
C ASP A 15 -17.15 12.27 12.34
N ARG A 16 -17.10 13.32 11.52
CA ARG A 16 -16.10 13.42 10.43
C ARG A 16 -14.68 13.52 10.97
N LEU A 17 -14.48 14.38 11.98
CA LEU A 17 -13.17 14.52 12.63
C LEU A 17 -12.73 13.24 13.31
N GLN A 18 -13.65 12.55 13.99
CA GLN A 18 -13.38 11.29 14.65
C GLN A 18 -12.98 10.19 13.65
N ARG A 19 -13.66 10.11 12.51
CA ARG A 19 -13.28 9.19 11.43
C ARG A 19 -11.94 9.56 10.78
N GLN A 20 -11.66 10.84 10.66
CA GLN A 20 -10.39 11.32 10.09
C GLN A 20 -9.22 11.05 11.04
N VAL A 21 -9.43 11.22 12.34
CA VAL A 21 -8.45 10.86 13.38
C VAL A 21 -8.23 9.35 13.43
N GLN A 22 -9.28 8.55 13.36
CA GLN A 22 -9.17 7.09 13.30
C GLN A 22 -8.39 6.64 12.08
N ARG A 23 -8.63 7.23 10.90
CA ARG A 23 -7.85 6.95 9.68
C ARG A 23 -6.39 7.34 9.84
N ALA A 24 -6.07 8.46 10.49
CA ALA A 24 -4.71 8.87 10.77
C ALA A 24 -3.99 7.91 11.73
N PHE A 25 -4.69 7.33 12.70
CA PHE A 25 -4.15 6.29 13.58
C PHE A 25 -4.03 4.93 12.90
N GLU A 26 -4.87 4.62 11.92
CA GLU A 26 -4.77 3.42 11.09
C GLU A 26 -3.52 3.42 10.19
N PHE A 27 -3.00 4.60 9.86
CA PHE A 27 -1.76 4.79 9.12
C PHE A 27 -0.51 4.85 10.01
N SER A 28 -0.65 4.75 11.31
CA SER A 28 0.50 4.67 12.21
C SER A 28 1.22 3.33 11.98
N PRO A 29 2.50 3.33 11.58
CA PRO A 29 3.24 2.09 11.40
C PRO A 29 3.44 1.46 12.78
N SER A 30 2.53 0.58 13.15
CA SER A 30 2.71 -0.29 14.30
C SER A 30 3.84 -1.26 14.00
N ILE A 31 4.82 -1.33 14.86
CA ILE A 31 5.92 -2.32 14.81
C ILE A 31 5.35 -3.76 14.79
N ARG A 32 4.14 -3.95 15.27
CA ARG A 32 3.38 -5.20 15.22
C ARG A 32 2.51 -5.33 13.95
N GLY A 33 2.57 -4.37 13.06
CA GLY A 33 2.39 -4.36 11.61
C GLY A 33 1.15 -4.94 10.99
N PHE A 34 0.20 -5.50 11.72
CA PHE A 34 -0.84 -6.31 11.09
C PHE A 34 -2.27 -5.90 11.42
N ALA A 35 -2.44 -4.80 12.10
CA ALA A 35 -3.76 -4.26 12.35
C ALA A 35 -4.27 -3.55 11.08
N ARG A 36 -5.17 -4.22 10.39
CA ARG A 36 -6.14 -3.62 9.46
C ARG A 36 -5.58 -3.04 8.16
N GLY A 37 -5.44 -3.85 7.15
CA GLY A 37 -5.30 -3.44 5.75
C GLY A 37 -3.88 -3.02 5.34
N GLY A 38 -2.89 -3.24 6.17
CA GLY A 38 -1.52 -2.86 5.94
C GLY A 38 -0.60 -3.90 5.30
N PHE A 39 -1.14 -5.03 4.84
CA PHE A 39 -0.31 -6.02 4.16
C PHE A 39 -0.35 -5.85 2.64
N PRO A 40 0.78 -5.92 1.97
CA PRO A 40 2.14 -5.88 2.52
C PRO A 40 2.54 -4.48 3.01
N ALA A 41 3.49 -4.41 3.93
CA ALA A 41 4.13 -3.15 4.29
C ALA A 41 4.89 -2.60 3.08
N LEU A 42 4.75 -1.31 2.81
CA LEU A 42 5.31 -0.67 1.63
C LEU A 42 6.23 0.48 2.02
N ASN A 43 7.36 0.57 1.33
CA ASN A 43 8.16 1.78 1.28
C ASN A 43 8.09 2.37 -0.14
N VAL A 44 7.87 3.67 -0.22
CA VAL A 44 7.82 4.39 -1.49
C VAL A 44 8.85 5.52 -1.46
N ALA A 45 9.73 5.52 -2.43
CA ALA A 45 10.75 6.55 -2.60
C ALA A 45 10.64 7.18 -3.99
N SER A 46 10.80 8.49 -4.06
CA SER A 46 10.83 9.23 -5.31
C SER A 46 12.24 9.73 -5.60
N THR A 47 12.70 9.47 -6.82
CA THR A 47 13.92 10.06 -7.37
C THR A 47 13.56 11.04 -8.50
N PRO A 48 14.51 11.84 -9.01
CA PRO A 48 14.24 12.65 -10.19
C PRO A 48 13.91 11.85 -11.45
N GLN A 49 14.30 10.57 -11.52
CA GLN A 49 14.11 9.72 -12.69
C GLN A 49 13.02 8.67 -12.54
N SER A 50 12.70 8.29 -11.30
CA SER A 50 11.79 7.15 -11.03
C SER A 50 11.07 7.26 -9.71
N VAL A 51 10.07 6.42 -9.54
CA VAL A 51 9.47 6.06 -8.25
C VAL A 51 9.81 4.60 -7.96
N GLU A 52 10.33 4.36 -6.77
CA GLU A 52 10.75 3.04 -6.31
C GLU A 52 9.84 2.59 -5.17
N ILE A 53 9.25 1.42 -5.30
CA ILE A 53 8.33 0.86 -4.33
C ILE A 53 8.84 -0.49 -3.87
N TYR A 54 8.91 -0.68 -2.56
CA TYR A 54 9.32 -1.92 -1.93
C TYR A 54 8.17 -2.47 -1.10
N GLY A 55 7.70 -3.66 -1.44
CA GLY A 55 6.68 -4.38 -0.69
C GLY A 55 7.31 -5.54 0.07
N PHE A 56 7.14 -5.56 1.39
CA PHE A 56 7.70 -6.60 2.26
C PHE A 56 6.67 -7.70 2.48
N ALA A 57 6.74 -8.72 1.66
CA ALA A 57 5.72 -9.76 1.59
C ALA A 57 6.34 -11.15 1.43
N PRO A 58 7.04 -11.66 2.47
CA PRO A 58 7.65 -12.98 2.40
C PRO A 58 6.59 -14.08 2.25
N GLY A 59 6.90 -15.12 1.51
CA GLY A 59 6.03 -16.27 1.34
C GLY A 59 4.94 -16.10 0.28
N LEU A 60 5.08 -15.14 -0.63
CA LEU A 60 4.22 -15.04 -1.80
C LEU A 60 4.70 -15.96 -2.93
N GLU A 61 3.75 -16.41 -3.71
CA GLU A 61 4.03 -17.03 -5.00
C GLU A 61 4.11 -15.93 -6.06
N PRO A 62 5.25 -15.78 -6.79
CA PRO A 62 5.41 -14.69 -7.75
C PRO A 62 4.30 -14.61 -8.80
N LYS A 63 3.77 -15.77 -9.21
CA LYS A 63 2.68 -15.85 -10.19
C LYS A 63 1.34 -15.32 -9.69
N SER A 64 1.18 -15.19 -8.36
CA SER A 64 -0.05 -14.66 -7.76
C SER A 64 -0.02 -13.13 -7.62
N ILE A 65 1.10 -12.50 -7.93
CA ILE A 65 1.28 -11.05 -7.76
C ILE A 65 0.85 -10.34 -9.03
N GLU A 66 -0.10 -9.45 -8.90
CA GLU A 66 -0.57 -8.57 -9.97
C GLU A 66 -0.22 -7.12 -9.65
N VAL A 67 0.38 -6.44 -10.61
CA VAL A 67 0.75 -5.02 -10.51
C VAL A 67 0.17 -4.29 -11.70
N GLN A 68 -0.62 -3.25 -11.45
CA GLN A 68 -1.22 -2.42 -12.49
C GLN A 68 -0.97 -0.94 -12.18
N LEU A 69 -0.59 -0.19 -13.19
CA LEU A 69 -0.47 1.27 -13.13
C LEU A 69 -1.42 1.90 -14.14
N GLU A 70 -2.37 2.67 -13.63
CA GLU A 70 -3.32 3.40 -14.47
C GLU A 70 -3.51 4.82 -13.93
N ARG A 71 -3.23 5.81 -14.77
CA ARG A 71 -3.43 7.24 -14.45
C ARG A 71 -2.84 7.68 -13.10
N GLY A 72 -1.60 7.27 -12.82
CA GLY A 72 -0.94 7.59 -11.56
C GLY A 72 -1.41 6.77 -10.35
N VAL A 73 -2.31 5.81 -10.55
CA VAL A 73 -2.76 4.90 -9.50
C VAL A 73 -2.12 3.54 -9.68
N LEU A 74 -1.32 3.14 -8.71
CA LEU A 74 -0.70 1.82 -8.66
C LEU A 74 -1.54 0.87 -7.81
N SER A 75 -1.92 -0.25 -8.41
CA SER A 75 -2.63 -1.33 -7.73
C SER A 75 -1.71 -2.55 -7.61
N ILE A 76 -1.61 -3.10 -6.43
CA ILE A 76 -0.85 -4.31 -6.13
C ILE A 76 -1.79 -5.30 -5.46
N ALA A 77 -1.95 -6.45 -6.06
CA ALA A 77 -2.80 -7.52 -5.54
C ALA A 77 -2.04 -8.86 -5.50
N GLY A 78 -2.47 -9.74 -4.66
CA GLY A 78 -1.90 -11.07 -4.56
C GLY A 78 -2.56 -11.91 -3.48
N GLU A 79 -2.02 -13.11 -3.28
CA GLU A 79 -2.48 -14.03 -2.26
C GLU A 79 -1.28 -14.61 -1.51
N ARG A 80 -1.40 -14.65 -0.20
CA ARG A 80 -0.45 -15.31 0.68
C ARG A 80 -1.11 -16.53 1.31
N LYS A 81 -0.56 -17.70 1.03
CA LYS A 81 -1.05 -18.94 1.63
C LYS A 81 -0.67 -19.04 3.10
N PRO A 82 -1.52 -19.66 3.93
CA PRO A 82 -1.16 -19.92 5.32
C PRO A 82 0.11 -20.77 5.41
N ALA A 83 1.02 -20.41 6.30
CA ALA A 83 2.23 -21.18 6.60
C ALA A 83 2.02 -22.15 7.79
N LEU A 84 0.80 -22.58 8.00
CA LEU A 84 0.41 -23.50 9.06
C LEU A 84 0.21 -24.91 8.52
N PRO A 85 0.35 -25.96 9.36
CA PRO A 85 -0.01 -27.30 8.98
C PRO A 85 -1.46 -27.37 8.50
N GLY A 86 -1.73 -28.15 7.46
CA GLY A 86 -3.07 -28.36 6.95
C GLY A 86 -3.94 -29.20 7.89
N GLU A 87 -5.25 -29.21 7.67
CA GLU A 87 -6.21 -29.99 8.49
C GLU A 87 -5.88 -31.49 8.56
N ARG A 88 -5.22 -32.02 7.55
CA ARG A 88 -4.80 -33.43 7.49
C ARG A 88 -3.70 -33.78 8.48
N GLU A 89 -2.95 -32.82 8.98
CA GLU A 89 -1.80 -33.05 9.85
C GLU A 89 -2.16 -33.10 11.34
N ARG A 90 -3.43 -32.97 11.69
CA ARG A 90 -3.93 -32.99 13.09
C ARG A 90 -3.16 -32.08 14.03
N ALA A 91 -2.68 -30.95 13.52
CA ALA A 91 -1.95 -29.96 14.30
C ALA A 91 -2.90 -29.06 15.08
N THR A 92 -2.51 -28.70 16.29
CA THR A 92 -3.18 -27.68 17.07
C THR A 92 -2.41 -26.36 16.92
N VAL A 93 -3.09 -25.32 16.43
CA VAL A 93 -2.49 -24.00 16.26
C VAL A 93 -2.59 -23.22 17.58
N HIS A 94 -1.45 -22.87 18.16
CA HIS A 94 -1.39 -22.09 19.41
C HIS A 94 -1.29 -20.60 19.17
N VAL A 95 -0.58 -20.20 18.11
CA VAL A 95 -0.36 -18.79 17.75
C VAL A 95 -0.43 -18.68 16.21
N ASN A 96 -1.17 -17.70 15.74
CA ASN A 96 -1.30 -17.40 14.32
C ASN A 96 -1.32 -15.86 14.15
N GLU A 97 -0.16 -15.27 13.98
CA GLU A 97 0.02 -13.81 13.92
C GLU A 97 0.33 -13.31 12.51
N ARG A 98 0.52 -14.21 11.54
CA ARG A 98 0.84 -13.83 10.18
C ARG A 98 -0.42 -13.70 9.34
N PHE A 99 -0.48 -12.61 8.57
CA PHE A 99 -1.51 -12.43 7.57
C PHE A 99 -1.47 -13.58 6.55
N ALA A 100 -2.63 -14.14 6.25
CA ALA A 100 -2.85 -15.07 5.15
C ALA A 100 -4.13 -14.68 4.42
N GLY A 101 -4.18 -14.91 3.13
CA GLY A 101 -5.32 -14.62 2.28
C GLY A 101 -4.99 -13.64 1.17
N ARG A 102 -6.02 -13.09 0.55
CA ARG A 102 -5.89 -12.11 -0.52
C ARG A 102 -5.64 -10.72 0.03
N PHE A 103 -4.78 -9.98 -0.64
CA PHE A 103 -4.54 -8.58 -0.34
C PHE A 103 -4.66 -7.72 -1.60
N HIS A 104 -5.00 -6.48 -1.39
CA HIS A 104 -5.07 -5.46 -2.44
C HIS A 104 -4.63 -4.13 -1.85
N ARG A 105 -3.57 -3.56 -2.42
CA ARG A 105 -3.06 -2.24 -2.04
C ARG A 105 -3.18 -1.28 -3.22
N VAL A 106 -3.63 -0.08 -2.93
CA VAL A 106 -3.74 1.00 -3.92
C VAL A 106 -2.94 2.19 -3.43
N ILE A 107 -2.07 2.71 -4.28
CA ILE A 107 -1.22 3.86 -3.99
C ILE A 107 -1.43 4.89 -5.08
N THR A 108 -1.73 6.11 -4.68
CA THR A 108 -1.78 7.24 -5.61
C THR A 108 -0.38 7.81 -5.76
N LEU A 109 0.10 7.83 -6.98
CA LEU A 109 1.39 8.38 -7.38
C LEU A 109 1.19 9.62 -8.25
N SER A 110 2.28 10.26 -8.66
CA SER A 110 2.20 11.40 -9.58
C SER A 110 1.85 10.97 -11.00
N ASP A 111 1.25 11.88 -11.78
CA ASP A 111 0.81 11.63 -13.17
C ASP A 111 1.96 11.57 -14.18
N ASP A 112 3.16 11.98 -13.76
CA ASP A 112 4.36 12.08 -14.59
C ASP A 112 5.13 10.76 -14.76
N LEU A 113 4.50 9.65 -14.44
CA LEU A 113 5.06 8.31 -14.56
C LEU A 113 4.71 7.67 -15.91
N ASP A 114 5.67 6.95 -16.47
CA ASP A 114 5.50 6.25 -17.74
C ASP A 114 4.91 4.85 -17.51
N PRO A 115 3.67 4.59 -17.93
CA PRO A 115 3.04 3.29 -17.74
C PRO A 115 3.69 2.17 -18.56
N ASN A 116 4.50 2.51 -19.56
CA ASN A 116 5.23 1.54 -20.38
C ASN A 116 6.59 1.16 -19.79
N GLU A 117 7.07 1.93 -18.82
CA GLU A 117 8.38 1.72 -18.17
C GLU A 117 8.23 1.31 -16.70
N VAL A 118 7.37 0.33 -16.48
CA VAL A 118 7.16 -0.31 -15.17
C VAL A 118 7.92 -1.63 -15.14
N ARG A 119 8.75 -1.80 -14.13
CA ARG A 119 9.46 -3.05 -13.85
C ARG A 119 9.10 -3.54 -12.47
N ALA A 120 8.82 -4.82 -12.36
CA ALA A 120 8.54 -5.47 -11.08
C ALA A 120 9.39 -6.73 -10.94
N ALA A 121 9.96 -6.92 -9.77
CA ALA A 121 10.71 -8.11 -9.42
C ALA A 121 10.39 -8.53 -7.99
N TYR A 122 10.26 -9.83 -7.77
CA TYR A 122 10.06 -10.39 -6.45
C TYR A 122 11.22 -11.31 -6.11
N ARG A 123 11.95 -10.97 -5.05
CA ARG A 123 13.10 -11.74 -4.58
C ARG A 123 13.20 -11.68 -3.06
N GLU A 124 13.49 -12.81 -2.45
CA GLU A 124 13.75 -12.91 -0.99
C GLU A 124 12.65 -12.25 -0.12
N GLY A 125 11.39 -12.41 -0.54
CA GLY A 125 10.25 -11.84 0.18
C GLY A 125 10.02 -10.36 -0.06
N VAL A 126 10.75 -9.72 -0.96
CA VAL A 126 10.59 -8.30 -1.29
C VAL A 126 10.12 -8.14 -2.73
N LEU A 127 9.00 -7.48 -2.90
CA LEU A 127 8.49 -7.01 -4.18
C LEU A 127 9.07 -5.61 -4.44
N HIS A 128 9.91 -5.48 -5.46
CA HIS A 128 10.45 -4.21 -5.90
C HIS A 128 9.77 -3.80 -7.20
N ILE A 129 9.15 -2.63 -7.21
CA ILE A 129 8.53 -2.02 -8.38
C ILE A 129 9.24 -0.71 -8.67
N SER A 130 9.77 -0.58 -9.88
CA SER A 130 10.41 0.63 -10.37
C SER A 130 9.61 1.19 -11.53
N ILE A 131 9.24 2.47 -11.45
CA ILE A 131 8.46 3.16 -12.47
C ILE A 131 9.23 4.41 -12.88
N LYS A 132 9.62 4.47 -14.15
CA LYS A 132 10.31 5.65 -14.67
C LYS A 132 9.34 6.82 -14.82
N ARG A 133 9.86 8.01 -14.62
CA ARG A 133 9.15 9.23 -15.00
C ARG A 133 9.19 9.40 -16.50
N LEU A 134 8.16 10.02 -17.03
CA LEU A 134 8.15 10.46 -18.44
C LEU A 134 9.39 11.32 -18.71
N GLU A 135 9.99 11.19 -19.88
CA GLU A 135 11.19 11.95 -20.25
C GLU A 135 10.94 13.47 -20.18
N SER A 136 9.74 13.91 -20.52
CA SER A 136 9.31 15.30 -20.42
C SER A 136 9.28 15.84 -18.97
N ALA A 137 9.17 14.96 -17.98
CA ALA A 137 9.12 15.30 -16.56
C ALA A 137 10.47 15.16 -15.85
N GLN A 138 11.48 14.61 -16.51
CA GLN A 138 12.82 14.44 -15.94
C GLN A 138 13.63 15.74 -16.00
N PRO A 139 14.50 15.98 -15.00
CA PRO A 139 15.40 17.14 -15.02
C PRO A 139 16.28 17.13 -16.27
N ARG A 140 16.28 18.25 -16.97
CA ARG A 140 17.09 18.45 -18.17
C ARG A 140 18.21 19.43 -17.87
N ARG A 141 19.45 19.06 -18.16
CA ARG A 141 20.57 19.97 -18.08
C ARG A 141 20.56 20.94 -19.26
N ILE A 142 20.53 22.22 -18.96
CA ILE A 142 20.61 23.27 -19.98
C ILE A 142 22.02 23.85 -19.93
N ASN A 143 22.72 23.80 -21.07
CA ASN A 143 23.98 24.47 -21.21
C ASN A 143 23.74 25.93 -21.61
N VAL A 144 24.31 26.85 -20.84
CA VAL A 144 24.29 28.28 -21.16
C VAL A 144 25.53 28.60 -21.98
N ASN A 145 25.33 29.12 -23.18
CA ASN A 145 26.41 29.58 -24.06
C ASN A 145 26.73 31.03 -23.75
#